data_cf55dcd0187d63d4e88cbf09d115c9bd
#
_entry.id   cf55dcd0187d63d4e88cbf09d115c9bd
#
_cell.length_a   1.000
_cell.length_b   1.000
_cell.length_c   1.000
_cell.angle_alpha   90.00
_cell.angle_beta   90.00
_cell.angle_gamma   90.00
#
_symmetry.space_group_name_H-M   'P 1'
#
loop_
_entity.id
_entity.type
_entity.pdbx_description
1 polymer ?
#
loop_
_entity_poly.entity_id
_entity_poly.type
_entity_poly.pdbx_seq_one_letter_code
_entity_poly.pdbx_strand_id
1 'polypeptide(L)'
;TVLSNNQDSAFAGEHLIAICDGMGGHAGGDTASTIAIRSLAHIEHDDVNGDVSTVARMMETSVMAAHDAIVGKAKRERKLAGMGTTVTAVALVAGYWVLAHIGDSRAYLLRDGRLTRMTQDHSYVQHLIDTGRISPAEARNHPQRNVVMRVLGDFDIDPHPDIAIRAAHPTDRWMLCSDGLCGVLEDSTIEQTLTAYSDQEECAQQLVSMALKAGSTDNVTAVIADATLALDADAFDLPHQTPLVAGAASASLEPIADILNEPVATAPMLRDANASPAQRAAALIQSQPASQPSPRVAQPSAVREENGE
;
A
#
# COMPACT_ATOMS: atom_id res chain seq x y z
N THR A 1 0.18 24.54 -1.48
CA THR A 1 0.36 23.30 -2.26
C THR A 1 0.74 23.64 -3.69
N VAL A 2 1.81 23.02 -4.19
CA VAL A 2 2.28 23.22 -5.56
C VAL A 2 1.41 22.42 -6.54
N LEU A 3 0.84 21.30 -6.07
CA LEU A 3 -0.05 20.46 -6.85
C LEU A 3 -1.50 20.95 -6.76
N SER A 4 -2.19 20.97 -7.90
CA SER A 4 -3.59 21.40 -8.01
C SER A 4 -4.59 20.33 -7.55
N ASN A 5 -4.14 19.10 -7.35
CA ASN A 5 -4.94 17.95 -6.98
C ASN A 5 -4.24 17.08 -5.93
N ASN A 6 -4.97 16.51 -4.99
CA ASN A 6 -4.47 15.53 -4.05
C ASN A 6 -4.77 14.13 -4.60
N GLN A 7 -3.72 13.35 -4.87
CA GLN A 7 -3.81 11.99 -5.40
C GLN A 7 -3.61 10.92 -4.33
N ASP A 8 -3.21 11.31 -3.11
CA ASP A 8 -3.17 10.40 -1.98
C ASP A 8 -4.59 10.06 -1.49
N SER A 9 -4.75 8.86 -0.99
CA SER A 9 -5.93 8.40 -0.25
C SER A 9 -5.52 7.71 1.03
N ALA A 10 -6.27 7.93 2.10
CA ALA A 10 -6.00 7.34 3.40
C ALA A 10 -7.28 6.83 4.07
N PHE A 11 -7.14 5.80 4.87
CA PHE A 11 -8.19 5.18 5.68
C PHE A 11 -7.67 4.96 7.11
N ALA A 12 -8.49 5.29 8.10
CA ALA A 12 -8.20 5.06 9.51
C ALA A 12 -9.45 4.55 10.22
N GLY A 13 -9.48 3.25 10.52
CA GLY A 13 -10.52 2.55 11.25
C GLY A 13 -10.03 2.01 12.58
N GLU A 14 -10.84 1.22 13.26
CA GLU A 14 -10.51 0.57 14.53
C GLU A 14 -9.52 -0.59 14.34
N HIS A 15 -9.63 -1.31 13.22
CA HIS A 15 -8.85 -2.51 12.93
C HIS A 15 -7.93 -2.35 11.74
N LEU A 16 -8.18 -1.40 10.85
CA LEU A 16 -7.42 -1.17 9.63
C LEU A 16 -6.98 0.29 9.52
N ILE A 17 -5.71 0.50 9.22
CA ILE A 17 -5.21 1.77 8.70
C ILE A 17 -4.53 1.53 7.35
N ALA A 18 -4.69 2.46 6.41
CA ALA A 18 -4.10 2.35 5.09
C ALA A 18 -3.78 3.71 4.48
N ILE A 19 -2.76 3.73 3.63
CA ILE A 19 -2.41 4.85 2.76
C ILE A 19 -2.10 4.34 1.36
N CYS A 20 -2.54 5.09 0.36
CA CYS A 20 -2.30 4.84 -1.05
C CYS A 20 -1.89 6.15 -1.70
N ASP A 21 -0.66 6.22 -2.20
CA ASP A 21 -0.11 7.35 -2.94
C ASP A 21 -0.37 7.12 -4.43
N GLY A 22 -1.24 7.93 -5.00
CA GLY A 22 -1.71 7.80 -6.37
C GLY A 22 -0.79 8.51 -7.35
N MET A 23 -0.45 7.85 -8.45
CA MET A 23 0.37 8.38 -9.52
C MET A 23 -0.31 8.27 -10.88
N GLY A 24 0.01 9.21 -11.76
CA GLY A 24 -0.54 9.27 -13.12
C GLY A 24 -1.08 10.65 -13.47
N GLY A 25 -1.16 10.97 -14.77
CA GLY A 25 -1.55 12.31 -15.22
C GLY A 25 -2.98 12.71 -14.82
N HIS A 26 -3.18 13.97 -14.52
CA HIS A 26 -4.43 14.73 -14.25
C HIS A 26 -5.48 14.13 -13.30
N ALA A 27 -6.00 12.93 -13.55
CA ALA A 27 -7.05 12.30 -12.76
C ALA A 27 -6.81 10.79 -12.58
N GLY A 28 -5.60 10.34 -12.90
CA GLY A 28 -5.28 8.92 -12.83
C GLY A 28 -4.95 8.47 -11.43
N GLY A 29 -4.08 9.21 -10.75
CA GLY A 29 -3.61 8.84 -9.41
C GLY A 29 -4.72 8.86 -8.35
N ASP A 30 -5.59 9.89 -8.36
CA ASP A 30 -6.74 9.98 -7.46
C ASP A 30 -7.71 8.81 -7.64
N THR A 31 -7.95 8.42 -8.88
CA THR A 31 -8.78 7.25 -9.20
C THR A 31 -8.13 5.96 -8.72
N ALA A 32 -6.82 5.76 -8.95
CA ALA A 32 -6.11 4.55 -8.56
C ALA A 32 -6.05 4.39 -7.03
N SER A 33 -5.67 5.44 -6.30
CA SER A 33 -5.60 5.42 -4.84
C SER A 33 -6.98 5.22 -4.18
N THR A 34 -8.04 5.81 -4.77
CA THR A 34 -9.43 5.58 -4.32
C THR A 34 -9.85 4.12 -4.50
N ILE A 35 -9.56 3.51 -5.65
CA ILE A 35 -9.86 2.09 -5.89
C ILE A 35 -9.14 1.21 -4.87
N ALA A 36 -7.87 1.49 -4.59
CA ALA A 36 -7.08 0.70 -3.64
C ALA A 36 -7.64 0.80 -2.20
N ILE A 37 -7.97 2.00 -1.72
CA ILE A 37 -8.60 2.19 -0.40
C ILE A 37 -9.94 1.45 -0.33
N ARG A 38 -10.79 1.56 -1.35
CA ARG A 38 -12.08 0.85 -1.39
C ARG A 38 -11.92 -0.67 -1.33
N SER A 39 -10.93 -1.20 -2.02
CA SER A 39 -10.66 -2.64 -2.02
C SER A 39 -10.16 -3.16 -0.67
N LEU A 40 -9.60 -2.30 0.18
CA LEU A 40 -9.10 -2.66 1.52
C LEU A 40 -10.13 -2.39 2.62
N ALA A 41 -11.01 -1.41 2.45
CA ALA A 41 -11.89 -0.90 3.52
C ALA A 41 -12.84 -1.95 4.11
N HIS A 42 -13.20 -3.02 3.34
CA HIS A 42 -14.06 -4.08 3.86
C HIS A 42 -13.40 -4.89 4.99
N ILE A 43 -12.05 -4.91 5.07
CA ILE A 43 -11.29 -5.60 6.12
C ILE A 43 -11.63 -5.02 7.51
N GLU A 44 -12.04 -3.75 7.58
CA GLU A 44 -12.47 -3.11 8.83
C GLU A 44 -13.69 -3.79 9.46
N HIS A 45 -14.60 -4.33 8.65
CA HIS A 45 -15.89 -4.88 9.09
C HIS A 45 -15.97 -6.40 9.05
N ASP A 46 -15.07 -7.04 8.33
CA ASP A 46 -15.03 -8.49 8.35
C ASP A 46 -14.69 -8.93 9.77
N ASP A 47 -15.55 -9.80 10.32
CA ASP A 47 -15.47 -10.29 11.69
C ASP A 47 -14.08 -10.92 11.92
N VAL A 48 -13.13 -10.04 12.26
CA VAL A 48 -11.69 -10.33 12.36
C VAL A 48 -11.37 -11.18 13.60
N ASN A 49 -12.37 -11.89 14.18
CA ASN A 49 -12.17 -12.99 15.10
C ASN A 49 -11.46 -14.18 14.42
N GLY A 50 -11.06 -13.96 13.14
CA GLY A 50 -10.39 -14.93 12.33
C GLY A 50 -8.92 -15.13 12.67
N ASP A 51 -8.39 -16.21 12.15
CA ASP A 51 -6.97 -16.52 12.11
C ASP A 51 -6.18 -15.44 11.36
N VAL A 52 -5.04 -15.03 11.93
CA VAL A 52 -4.13 -14.01 11.39
C VAL A 52 -3.74 -14.31 9.93
N SER A 53 -3.54 -15.58 9.58
CA SER A 53 -3.23 -16.00 8.21
C SER A 53 -4.39 -15.79 7.23
N THR A 54 -5.62 -15.82 7.71
CA THR A 54 -6.80 -15.49 6.91
C THR A 54 -6.82 -14.01 6.56
N VAL A 55 -6.58 -13.12 7.53
CA VAL A 55 -6.54 -11.67 7.27
C VAL A 55 -5.35 -11.30 6.38
N ALA A 56 -4.19 -11.92 6.57
CA ALA A 56 -3.05 -11.72 5.68
C ALA A 56 -3.40 -12.05 4.22
N ARG A 57 -4.08 -13.18 3.97
CA ARG A 57 -4.57 -13.54 2.63
C ARG A 57 -5.66 -12.60 2.12
N MET A 58 -6.54 -12.12 2.99
CA MET A 58 -7.55 -11.13 2.61
C MET A 58 -6.90 -9.83 2.16
N MET A 59 -5.91 -9.33 2.89
CA MET A 59 -5.14 -8.14 2.50
C MET A 59 -4.44 -8.35 1.14
N GLU A 60 -3.76 -9.46 0.96
CA GLU A 60 -3.12 -9.80 -0.32
C GLU A 60 -4.15 -9.86 -1.46
N THR A 61 -5.26 -10.58 -1.27
CA THR A 61 -6.32 -10.70 -2.27
C THR A 61 -6.95 -9.34 -2.59
N SER A 62 -7.14 -8.47 -1.60
CA SER A 62 -7.69 -7.13 -1.80
C SER A 62 -6.76 -6.23 -2.60
N VAL A 63 -5.45 -6.32 -2.34
CA VAL A 63 -4.43 -5.60 -3.11
C VAL A 63 -4.41 -6.08 -4.57
N MET A 64 -4.48 -7.39 -4.78
CA MET A 64 -4.55 -7.97 -6.13
C MET A 64 -5.83 -7.55 -6.86
N ALA A 65 -6.98 -7.57 -6.18
CA ALA A 65 -8.25 -7.12 -6.75
C ALA A 65 -8.22 -5.62 -7.12
N ALA A 66 -7.57 -4.80 -6.28
CA ALA A 66 -7.34 -3.39 -6.59
C ALA A 66 -6.50 -3.22 -7.86
N HIS A 67 -5.40 -3.98 -8.00
CA HIS A 67 -4.58 -3.99 -9.20
C HIS A 67 -5.41 -4.29 -10.47
N ASP A 68 -6.17 -5.38 -10.45
CA ASP A 68 -7.00 -5.79 -11.58
C ASP A 68 -8.06 -4.73 -11.93
N ALA A 69 -8.66 -4.10 -10.92
CA ALA A 69 -9.65 -3.04 -11.11
C ALA A 69 -9.01 -1.78 -11.73
N ILE A 70 -7.81 -1.37 -11.27
CA ILE A 70 -7.04 -0.25 -11.80
C ILE A 70 -6.68 -0.51 -13.26
N VAL A 71 -6.05 -1.64 -13.56
CA VAL A 71 -5.67 -2.04 -14.93
C VAL A 71 -6.89 -2.11 -15.84
N GLY A 72 -7.98 -2.75 -15.37
CA GLY A 72 -9.22 -2.87 -16.13
C GLY A 72 -9.86 -1.51 -16.44
N LYS A 73 -9.83 -0.56 -15.49
CA LYS A 73 -10.35 0.79 -15.69
C LYS A 73 -9.47 1.60 -16.64
N ALA A 74 -8.15 1.53 -16.49
CA ALA A 74 -7.20 2.21 -17.38
C ALA A 74 -7.34 1.74 -18.84
N LYS A 75 -7.60 0.44 -19.06
CA LYS A 75 -7.86 -0.10 -20.39
C LYS A 75 -9.16 0.42 -21.01
N ARG A 76 -10.20 0.65 -20.20
CA ARG A 76 -11.51 1.15 -20.69
C ARG A 76 -11.50 2.66 -20.92
N GLU A 77 -10.74 3.41 -20.12
CA GLU A 77 -10.71 4.89 -20.16
C GLU A 77 -9.31 5.39 -20.48
N ARG A 78 -9.06 5.71 -21.76
CA ARG A 78 -7.73 6.15 -22.25
C ARG A 78 -7.13 7.34 -21.49
N LYS A 79 -7.96 8.22 -20.93
CA LYS A 79 -7.51 9.35 -20.10
C LYS A 79 -6.84 8.91 -18.79
N LEU A 80 -7.08 7.67 -18.34
CA LEU A 80 -6.52 7.08 -17.15
C LEU A 80 -5.34 6.14 -17.45
N ALA A 81 -4.87 6.10 -18.69
CA ALA A 81 -3.71 5.27 -19.06
C ALA A 81 -2.48 5.65 -18.24
N GLY A 82 -1.80 4.65 -17.66
CA GLY A 82 -0.63 4.83 -16.81
C GLY A 82 -0.94 5.27 -15.39
N MET A 83 -2.21 5.21 -14.96
CA MET A 83 -2.53 5.41 -13.54
C MET A 83 -2.03 4.23 -12.70
N GLY A 84 -1.56 4.54 -11.51
CA GLY A 84 -1.11 3.56 -10.53
C GLY A 84 -1.20 4.12 -9.12
N THR A 85 -0.89 3.28 -8.14
CA THR A 85 -0.85 3.69 -6.74
C THR A 85 0.04 2.76 -5.92
N THR A 86 0.64 3.30 -4.86
CA THR A 86 1.21 2.51 -3.76
C THR A 86 0.09 1.94 -2.90
N VAL A 87 0.42 0.97 -2.06
CA VAL A 87 -0.42 0.53 -0.93
C VAL A 87 0.48 0.25 0.27
N THR A 88 0.16 0.86 1.40
CA THR A 88 0.72 0.50 2.70
C THR A 88 -0.43 0.42 3.69
N ALA A 89 -0.72 -0.78 4.20
CA ALA A 89 -1.85 -1.03 5.07
C ALA A 89 -1.44 -1.89 6.26
N VAL A 90 -2.01 -1.61 7.43
CA VAL A 90 -1.78 -2.35 8.67
C VAL A 90 -3.12 -2.69 9.30
N ALA A 91 -3.35 -3.97 9.59
CA ALA A 91 -4.53 -4.44 10.29
C ALA A 91 -4.16 -5.04 11.65
N LEU A 92 -5.01 -4.81 12.66
CA LEU A 92 -4.90 -5.43 13.99
C LEU A 92 -5.86 -6.61 14.07
N VAL A 93 -5.32 -7.81 14.30
CA VAL A 93 -6.08 -9.06 14.31
C VAL A 93 -5.59 -9.97 15.41
N ALA A 94 -6.47 -10.36 16.32
CA ALA A 94 -6.19 -11.36 17.36
C ALA A 94 -4.84 -11.13 18.08
N GLY A 95 -4.49 -9.87 18.37
CA GLY A 95 -3.24 -9.50 19.02
C GLY A 95 -2.01 -9.48 18.10
N TYR A 96 -2.20 -9.45 16.80
CA TYR A 96 -1.14 -9.33 15.81
C TYR A 96 -1.38 -8.17 14.85
N TRP A 97 -0.30 -7.54 14.43
CA TRP A 97 -0.26 -6.61 13.31
C TRP A 97 0.01 -7.38 12.02
N VAL A 98 -0.83 -7.16 11.03
CA VAL A 98 -0.64 -7.66 9.66
C VAL A 98 -0.37 -6.46 8.76
N LEU A 99 0.82 -6.40 8.18
CA LEU A 99 1.25 -5.35 7.26
C LEU A 99 1.19 -5.88 5.83
N ALA A 100 0.61 -5.11 4.92
CA ALA A 100 0.71 -5.29 3.47
C ALA A 100 1.32 -4.05 2.84
N HIS A 101 2.32 -4.24 1.96
CA HIS A 101 3.08 -3.12 1.42
C HIS A 101 3.49 -3.34 -0.05
N ILE A 102 3.23 -2.33 -0.89
CA ILE A 102 3.80 -2.19 -2.24
C ILE A 102 3.97 -0.70 -2.55
N GLY A 103 5.16 -0.30 -3.01
CA GLY A 103 5.52 1.07 -3.34
C GLY A 103 6.61 1.66 -2.46
N ASP A 104 6.61 2.96 -2.27
CA ASP A 104 7.57 3.74 -1.48
C ASP A 104 6.94 4.63 -0.40
N SER A 105 5.62 4.54 -0.21
CA SER A 105 4.97 4.95 1.03
C SER A 105 5.50 4.10 2.18
N ARG A 106 5.55 4.63 3.40
CA ARG A 106 6.22 3.95 4.51
C ARG A 106 5.31 3.69 5.69
N ALA A 107 5.60 2.60 6.40
CA ALA A 107 5.05 2.31 7.72
C ALA A 107 6.17 2.32 8.77
N TYR A 108 5.90 3.00 9.88
CA TYR A 108 6.77 3.08 11.04
C TYR A 108 6.03 2.62 12.29
N LEU A 109 6.74 1.93 13.16
CA LEU A 109 6.27 1.49 14.47
C LEU A 109 7.13 2.15 15.56
N LEU A 110 6.50 2.97 16.40
CA LEU A 110 7.07 3.45 17.65
C LEU A 110 6.65 2.50 18.78
N ARG A 111 7.62 1.80 19.35
CA ARG A 111 7.45 0.85 20.46
C ARG A 111 8.53 1.12 21.51
N ASP A 112 8.15 1.24 22.76
CA ASP A 112 9.07 1.48 23.89
C ASP A 112 10.00 2.69 23.64
N GLY A 113 9.47 3.75 23.04
CA GLY A 113 10.21 4.98 22.74
C GLY A 113 11.19 4.87 21.57
N ARG A 114 11.17 3.78 20.80
CA ARG A 114 12.05 3.55 19.65
C ARG A 114 11.25 3.42 18.35
N LEU A 115 11.61 4.22 17.37
CA LEU A 115 11.05 4.15 16.02
C LEU A 115 11.73 3.03 15.20
N THR A 116 10.91 2.23 14.54
CA THR A 116 11.38 1.23 13.57
C THR A 116 10.62 1.40 12.28
N ARG A 117 11.32 1.54 11.18
CA ARG A 117 10.73 1.48 9.85
C ARG A 117 10.38 0.03 9.52
N MET A 118 9.12 -0.23 9.21
CA MET A 118 8.58 -1.57 9.01
C MET A 118 8.50 -1.99 7.55
N THR A 119 8.68 -1.03 6.63
CA THR A 119 8.63 -1.25 5.17
C THR A 119 9.99 -0.97 4.53
N GLN A 120 10.25 -1.63 3.42
CA GLN A 120 11.35 -1.33 2.52
C GLN A 120 10.78 -0.75 1.23
N ASP A 121 11.29 0.41 0.80
CA ASP A 121 10.77 1.07 -0.40
C ASP A 121 11.01 0.22 -1.66
N HIS A 122 10.00 0.08 -2.48
CA HIS A 122 10.16 -0.49 -3.82
C HIS A 122 10.56 0.63 -4.81
N SER A 123 11.68 1.29 -4.53
CA SER A 123 12.19 2.42 -5.32
C SER A 123 13.55 2.12 -5.93
N TYR A 124 13.88 2.85 -6.99
CA TYR A 124 15.18 2.71 -7.66
C TYR A 124 16.34 3.03 -6.72
N VAL A 125 16.21 4.07 -5.90
CA VAL A 125 17.27 4.43 -4.94
C VAL A 125 17.45 3.39 -3.84
N GLN A 126 16.38 2.73 -3.40
CA GLN A 126 16.49 1.61 -2.47
C GLN A 126 17.24 0.43 -3.11
N HIS A 127 16.98 0.12 -4.37
CA HIS A 127 17.73 -0.88 -5.12
C HIS A 127 19.23 -0.53 -5.21
N LEU A 128 19.58 0.75 -5.40
CA LEU A 128 20.96 1.19 -5.39
C LEU A 128 21.64 1.04 -4.02
N ILE A 129 20.91 1.31 -2.94
CA ILE A 129 21.38 1.08 -1.57
C ILE A 129 21.63 -0.40 -1.34
N ASP A 130 20.68 -1.27 -1.66
CA ASP A 130 20.76 -2.71 -1.44
C ASP A 130 21.90 -3.37 -2.21
N THR A 131 22.22 -2.81 -3.38
CA THR A 131 23.36 -3.25 -4.21
C THR A 131 24.68 -2.57 -3.84
N GLY A 132 24.71 -1.74 -2.80
CA GLY A 132 25.90 -1.04 -2.31
C GLY A 132 26.46 0.03 -3.24
N ARG A 133 25.64 0.54 -4.18
CA ARG A 133 26.04 1.56 -5.15
C ARG A 133 26.00 2.98 -4.59
N ILE A 134 25.09 3.23 -3.68
CA ILE A 134 24.95 4.51 -2.97
C ILE A 134 24.67 4.26 -1.48
N SER A 135 25.00 5.22 -0.64
CA SER A 135 24.60 5.23 0.77
C SER A 135 23.17 5.74 0.96
N PRO A 136 22.50 5.46 2.09
CA PRO A 136 21.19 6.05 2.42
C PRO A 136 21.18 7.58 2.39
N ALA A 137 22.29 8.23 2.76
CA ALA A 137 22.42 9.70 2.74
C ALA A 137 22.43 10.23 1.30
N GLU A 138 23.10 9.56 0.37
CA GLU A 138 23.15 9.95 -1.05
C GLU A 138 21.79 9.74 -1.72
N ALA A 139 21.01 8.73 -1.32
CA ALA A 139 19.70 8.44 -1.87
C ALA A 139 18.71 9.62 -1.74
N ARG A 140 18.76 10.39 -0.64
CA ARG A 140 17.87 11.52 -0.39
C ARG A 140 17.98 12.62 -1.45
N ASN A 141 19.17 12.83 -2.00
CA ASN A 141 19.45 13.85 -3.00
C ASN A 141 19.64 13.28 -4.42
N HIS A 142 19.33 12.01 -4.59
CA HIS A 142 19.52 11.35 -5.89
C HIS A 142 18.52 11.89 -6.92
N PRO A 143 18.94 12.16 -8.18
CA PRO A 143 18.04 12.67 -9.22
C PRO A 143 16.82 11.80 -9.51
N GLN A 144 16.95 10.49 -9.28
CA GLN A 144 15.89 9.50 -9.51
C GLN A 144 15.27 8.98 -8.19
N ARG A 145 15.28 9.77 -7.11
CA ARG A 145 14.73 9.37 -5.81
C ARG A 145 13.23 9.07 -5.84
N ASN A 146 12.48 9.68 -6.77
CA ASN A 146 11.04 9.50 -6.93
C ASN A 146 10.67 8.39 -7.93
N VAL A 147 11.64 7.56 -8.36
CA VAL A 147 11.35 6.45 -9.28
C VAL A 147 10.93 5.23 -8.49
N VAL A 148 9.63 4.95 -8.52
CA VAL A 148 9.04 3.75 -7.90
C VAL A 148 9.14 2.60 -8.88
N MET A 149 9.50 1.40 -8.40
CA MET A 149 9.74 0.20 -9.21
C MET A 149 8.62 -0.83 -9.13
N ARG A 150 7.78 -0.77 -8.09
CA ARG A 150 6.63 -1.67 -7.91
C ARG A 150 5.44 -0.86 -7.41
N VAL A 151 4.35 -0.90 -8.16
CA VAL A 151 3.09 -0.21 -7.87
C VAL A 151 1.92 -1.02 -8.42
N LEU A 152 0.72 -0.75 -7.93
CA LEU A 152 -0.50 -1.25 -8.56
C LEU A 152 -0.80 -0.46 -9.83
N GLY A 153 -1.36 -1.12 -10.84
CA GLY A 153 -1.74 -0.50 -12.11
C GLY A 153 -0.73 -0.72 -13.24
N ASP A 154 0.49 -1.11 -12.94
CA ASP A 154 1.47 -1.52 -13.94
C ASP A 154 1.33 -3.02 -14.23
N PHE A 155 0.88 -3.36 -15.44
CA PHE A 155 0.61 -4.75 -15.83
C PHE A 155 1.87 -5.57 -16.15
N ASP A 156 3.03 -4.92 -16.27
CA ASP A 156 4.32 -5.59 -16.54
C ASP A 156 5.05 -5.97 -15.24
N ILE A 157 4.54 -5.56 -14.08
CA ILE A 157 5.19 -5.74 -12.78
C ILE A 157 4.32 -6.66 -11.90
N ASP A 158 4.96 -7.47 -11.07
CA ASP A 158 4.31 -8.30 -10.05
C ASP A 158 3.62 -7.41 -9.00
N PRO A 159 2.27 -7.44 -8.90
CA PRO A 159 1.50 -6.62 -7.98
C PRO A 159 1.35 -7.22 -6.58
N HIS A 160 1.95 -8.39 -6.29
CA HIS A 160 1.85 -8.99 -4.97
C HIS A 160 2.48 -8.08 -3.91
N PRO A 161 1.78 -7.76 -2.83
CA PRO A 161 2.34 -6.96 -1.75
C PRO A 161 3.31 -7.79 -0.90
N ASP A 162 4.27 -7.13 -0.28
CA ASP A 162 5.03 -7.72 0.80
C ASP A 162 4.13 -7.83 2.03
N ILE A 163 4.04 -9.03 2.61
CA ILE A 163 3.24 -9.30 3.81
C ILE A 163 4.16 -9.54 5.01
N ALA A 164 3.89 -8.87 6.13
CA ALA A 164 4.58 -9.10 7.39
C ALA A 164 3.60 -9.22 8.55
N ILE A 165 3.87 -10.14 9.48
CA ILE A 165 3.07 -10.36 10.68
C ILE A 165 3.95 -10.13 11.89
N ARG A 166 3.46 -9.37 12.88
CA ARG A 166 4.14 -9.05 14.14
C ARG A 166 3.17 -9.14 15.31
N ALA A 167 3.62 -9.63 16.46
CA ALA A 167 2.84 -9.52 17.68
C ALA A 167 2.58 -8.07 18.03
N ALA A 168 1.33 -7.73 18.33
CA ALA A 168 0.94 -6.42 18.80
C ALA A 168 1.29 -6.27 20.29
N HIS A 169 1.74 -5.06 20.67
CA HIS A 169 1.94 -4.72 22.08
C HIS A 169 1.02 -3.55 22.43
N PRO A 170 0.52 -3.50 23.67
CA PRO A 170 -0.09 -2.29 24.20
C PRO A 170 0.86 -1.12 24.04
N THR A 171 0.32 0.05 23.72
CA THR A 171 1.11 1.27 23.49
C THR A 171 1.94 1.29 22.18
N ASP A 172 1.80 0.31 21.30
CA ASP A 172 2.32 0.46 19.94
C ASP A 172 1.68 1.67 19.27
N ARG A 173 2.52 2.53 18.66
CA ARG A 173 2.05 3.63 17.81
C ARG A 173 2.53 3.41 16.40
N TRP A 174 1.59 3.33 15.47
CA TRP A 174 1.88 3.24 14.04
C TRP A 174 1.78 4.60 13.37
N MET A 175 2.65 4.83 12.41
CA MET A 175 2.55 5.91 11.44
C MET A 175 2.66 5.34 10.03
N LEU A 176 1.69 5.64 9.18
CA LEU A 176 1.80 5.45 7.74
C LEU A 176 1.94 6.81 7.08
N CYS A 177 2.78 6.93 6.06
CA CYS A 177 2.96 8.19 5.34
C CYS A 177 3.29 7.97 3.87
N SER A 178 2.90 8.94 3.02
CA SER A 178 3.36 9.04 1.64
C SER A 178 4.80 9.57 1.55
N ASP A 179 5.41 9.44 0.40
CA ASP A 179 6.78 9.86 0.14
C ASP A 179 6.97 11.37 0.30
N GLY A 180 5.91 12.18 0.05
CA GLY A 180 5.90 13.61 0.30
C GLY A 180 6.20 14.00 1.75
N LEU A 181 6.03 13.08 2.72
CA LEU A 181 6.44 13.27 4.11
C LEU A 181 7.83 12.68 4.35
N CYS A 182 8.01 11.38 4.14
CA CYS A 182 9.26 10.69 4.49
C CYS A 182 10.41 10.99 3.53
N GLY A 183 10.14 11.57 2.38
CA GLY A 183 11.16 12.07 1.45
C GLY A 183 11.86 13.33 1.93
N VAL A 184 11.23 14.11 2.83
CA VAL A 184 11.76 15.40 3.31
C VAL A 184 12.04 15.42 4.82
N LEU A 185 11.38 14.60 5.64
CA LEU A 185 11.64 14.48 7.07
C LEU A 185 12.61 13.33 7.37
N GLU A 186 13.52 13.58 8.32
CA GLU A 186 14.42 12.56 8.85
C GLU A 186 13.65 11.64 9.83
N ASP A 187 14.05 10.35 9.90
CA ASP A 187 13.43 9.39 10.82
C ASP A 187 13.54 9.85 12.29
N SER A 188 14.63 10.54 12.66
CA SER A 188 14.79 11.13 14.00
C SER A 188 13.79 12.24 14.30
N THR A 189 13.42 13.05 13.31
CA THR A 189 12.39 14.08 13.44
C THR A 189 11.01 13.45 13.58
N ILE A 190 10.74 12.41 12.82
CA ILE A 190 9.51 11.61 12.91
C ILE A 190 9.39 10.99 14.31
N GLU A 191 10.44 10.34 14.82
CA GLU A 191 10.47 9.74 16.17
C GLU A 191 10.18 10.76 17.26
N GLN A 192 10.85 11.91 17.21
CA GLN A 192 10.63 12.99 18.17
C GLN A 192 9.19 13.49 18.15
N THR A 193 8.61 13.66 16.97
CA THR A 193 7.23 14.16 16.83
C THR A 193 6.23 13.13 17.33
N LEU A 194 6.37 11.86 16.94
CA LEU A 194 5.51 10.77 17.41
C LEU A 194 5.56 10.59 18.94
N THR A 195 6.71 10.89 19.55
CA THR A 195 6.89 10.83 21.01
C THR A 195 6.31 12.04 21.72
N ALA A 196 6.41 13.23 21.11
CA ALA A 196 6.03 14.49 21.75
C ALA A 196 4.51 14.73 21.75
N TYR A 197 3.80 14.26 20.73
CA TYR A 197 2.37 14.50 20.55
C TYR A 197 1.56 13.23 20.87
N SER A 198 0.80 13.25 21.96
CA SER A 198 -0.04 12.11 22.36
C SER A 198 -1.31 11.97 21.53
N ASP A 199 -1.91 13.09 21.11
CA ASP A 199 -3.09 13.08 20.25
C ASP A 199 -2.72 12.74 18.83
N GLN A 200 -3.44 11.79 18.20
CA GLN A 200 -3.12 11.28 16.87
C GLN A 200 -3.36 12.34 15.79
N GLU A 201 -4.44 13.10 15.89
CA GLU A 201 -4.78 14.13 14.90
C GLU A 201 -3.77 15.28 14.96
N GLU A 202 -3.45 15.77 16.17
CA GLU A 202 -2.47 16.83 16.35
C GLU A 202 -1.08 16.37 15.87
N CYS A 203 -0.70 15.12 16.16
CA CYS A 203 0.55 14.54 15.70
C CYS A 203 0.63 14.48 14.17
N ALA A 204 -0.42 13.99 13.50
CA ALA A 204 -0.48 13.92 12.05
C ALA A 204 -0.42 15.32 11.42
N GLN A 205 -1.16 16.29 11.94
CA GLN A 205 -1.16 17.69 11.48
C GLN A 205 0.23 18.32 11.63
N GLN A 206 0.91 18.06 12.75
CA GLN A 206 2.26 18.58 12.98
C GLN A 206 3.27 17.99 11.99
N LEU A 207 3.24 16.69 11.74
CA LEU A 207 4.11 16.03 10.76
C LEU A 207 3.90 16.59 9.35
N VAL A 208 2.65 16.73 8.92
CA VAL A 208 2.31 17.33 7.62
C VAL A 208 2.82 18.78 7.54
N SER A 209 2.58 19.59 8.60
CA SER A 209 3.07 20.97 8.64
C SER A 209 4.59 21.06 8.53
N MET A 210 5.32 20.16 9.22
CA MET A 210 6.77 20.09 9.16
C MET A 210 7.27 19.70 7.78
N ALA A 211 6.67 18.72 7.12
CA ALA A 211 7.03 18.32 5.77
C ALA A 211 6.82 19.44 4.75
N LEU A 212 5.70 20.16 4.83
CA LEU A 212 5.45 21.33 3.99
C LEU A 212 6.47 22.44 4.23
N LYS A 213 6.83 22.74 5.49
CA LYS A 213 7.88 23.70 5.84
C LYS A 213 9.27 23.26 5.39
N ALA A 214 9.54 21.95 5.36
CA ALA A 214 10.78 21.38 4.82
C ALA A 214 10.86 21.44 3.29
N GLY A 215 9.80 21.91 2.64
CA GLY A 215 9.78 22.14 1.19
C GLY A 215 9.28 20.96 0.38
N SER A 216 8.43 20.11 0.96
CA SER A 216 7.75 19.07 0.17
C SER A 216 6.98 19.70 -0.98
N THR A 217 7.17 19.16 -2.18
CA THR A 217 6.50 19.60 -3.41
C THR A 217 5.40 18.62 -3.84
N ASP A 218 5.23 17.53 -3.10
CA ASP A 218 4.24 16.48 -3.37
C ASP A 218 3.05 16.55 -2.42
N ASN A 219 2.05 15.68 -2.64
CA ASN A 219 1.01 15.41 -1.68
C ASN A 219 1.63 14.89 -0.38
N VAL A 220 1.12 15.31 0.76
CA VAL A 220 1.67 14.93 2.07
C VAL A 220 0.56 14.37 2.91
N THR A 221 0.66 13.09 3.21
CA THR A 221 -0.36 12.36 3.98
C THR A 221 0.30 11.60 5.13
N ALA A 222 -0.32 11.63 6.30
CA ALA A 222 0.05 10.86 7.47
C ALA A 222 -1.18 10.24 8.14
N VAL A 223 -1.07 9.01 8.57
CA VAL A 223 -2.07 8.29 9.38
C VAL A 223 -1.37 7.83 10.66
N ILE A 224 -1.96 8.17 11.82
CA ILE A 224 -1.45 7.78 13.14
C ILE A 224 -2.49 6.88 13.81
N ALA A 225 -2.05 5.76 14.38
CA ALA A 225 -2.89 4.86 15.16
C ALA A 225 -2.16 4.32 16.39
N ASP A 226 -2.87 4.25 17.50
CA ASP A 226 -2.36 3.73 18.77
C ASP A 226 -3.06 2.43 19.15
N ALA A 227 -2.29 1.41 19.56
CA ALA A 227 -2.85 0.24 20.19
C ALA A 227 -3.27 0.54 21.62
N THR A 228 -4.52 0.34 21.93
CA THR A 228 -5.05 0.47 23.28
C THR A 228 -5.52 -0.88 23.80
N LEU A 229 -5.31 -1.15 25.11
CA LEU A 229 -5.93 -2.28 25.77
C LEU A 229 -7.33 -1.88 26.21
N ALA A 230 -8.34 -2.61 25.76
CA ALA A 230 -9.66 -2.57 26.37
C ALA A 230 -9.58 -3.40 27.69
N LEU A 231 -9.31 -2.71 28.80
CA LEU A 231 -9.39 -3.32 30.13
C LEU A 231 -10.86 -3.34 30.54
N ASP A 232 -11.43 -4.55 30.75
CA ASP A 232 -12.77 -4.78 31.30
C ASP A 232 -13.94 -4.09 30.58
N ALA A 233 -13.80 -3.81 29.32
CA ALA A 233 -14.94 -3.40 28.54
C ALA A 233 -15.86 -4.62 28.36
N ASP A 234 -17.06 -4.59 28.93
CA ASP A 234 -18.17 -5.24 28.30
C ASP A 234 -18.13 -4.75 26.84
N ALA A 235 -17.75 -5.62 25.92
CA ALA A 235 -17.37 -5.28 24.55
C ALA A 235 -18.51 -4.58 23.74
N PHE A 236 -19.65 -4.40 24.37
CA PHE A 236 -20.87 -3.76 23.87
C PHE A 236 -20.97 -2.24 24.15
N ASP A 237 -20.08 -1.69 25.01
CA ASP A 237 -20.21 -0.28 25.45
C ASP A 237 -19.12 0.66 24.92
N LEU A 238 -18.14 0.17 24.16
CA LEU A 238 -17.17 1.05 23.49
C LEU A 238 -17.86 1.66 22.26
N PRO A 239 -17.91 3.00 22.15
CA PRO A 239 -18.44 3.63 20.95
C PRO A 239 -17.57 3.21 19.77
N HIS A 240 -18.16 2.49 18.81
CA HIS A 240 -17.48 2.21 17.54
C HIS A 240 -17.08 3.53 16.88
N GLN A 241 -15.80 3.67 16.59
CA GLN A 241 -15.31 4.85 15.87
C GLN A 241 -15.72 4.73 14.41
N THR A 242 -16.35 5.78 13.89
CA THR A 242 -16.59 5.85 12.45
C THR A 242 -15.26 5.97 11.74
N PRO A 243 -14.96 5.08 10.78
CA PRO A 243 -13.73 5.17 10.01
C PRO A 243 -13.56 6.53 9.34
N LEU A 244 -12.34 7.06 9.36
CA LEU A 244 -11.98 8.30 8.70
C LEU A 244 -11.40 7.99 7.33
N VAL A 245 -11.87 8.71 6.31
CA VAL A 245 -11.32 8.67 4.96
C VAL A 245 -10.82 10.06 4.59
N ALA A 246 -9.59 10.14 4.10
CA ALA A 246 -8.96 11.39 3.71
C ALA A 246 -8.38 11.32 2.28
N GLY A 247 -8.03 12.49 1.73
CA GLY A 247 -7.43 12.60 0.41
C GLY A 247 -8.43 12.40 -0.73
N ALA A 248 -7.99 11.82 -1.84
CA ALA A 248 -8.79 11.62 -3.03
C ALA A 248 -10.04 10.76 -2.78
N ALA A 249 -9.93 9.74 -1.94
CA ALA A 249 -11.06 8.86 -1.59
C ALA A 249 -12.19 9.59 -0.86
N SER A 250 -11.90 10.65 -0.09
CA SER A 250 -12.91 11.45 0.61
C SER A 250 -13.70 12.37 -0.32
N ALA A 251 -13.12 12.73 -1.45
CA ALA A 251 -13.77 13.57 -2.47
C ALA A 251 -14.75 12.77 -3.36
N SER A 252 -14.76 11.44 -3.23
CA SER A 252 -15.72 10.58 -3.90
C SER A 252 -17.13 10.89 -3.40
N LEU A 253 -18.07 11.12 -4.33
CA LEU A 253 -19.46 11.50 -4.03
C LEU A 253 -20.28 10.39 -3.35
N GLU A 254 -19.70 9.22 -3.13
CA GLU A 254 -20.37 8.09 -2.47
C GLU A 254 -20.08 8.11 -0.97
N PRO A 255 -21.10 7.97 -0.13
CA PRO A 255 -20.93 7.89 1.32
C PRO A 255 -20.00 6.73 1.72
N ILE A 256 -19.26 6.89 2.82
CA ILE A 256 -18.36 5.87 3.36
C ILE A 256 -19.09 4.52 3.58
N ALA A 257 -20.35 4.58 4.00
CA ALA A 257 -21.21 3.40 4.17
C ALA A 257 -21.38 2.60 2.89
N ASP A 258 -21.43 3.26 1.73
CA ASP A 258 -21.55 2.57 0.43
C ASP A 258 -20.22 1.97 0.01
N ILE A 259 -19.09 2.59 0.37
CA ILE A 259 -17.76 2.02 0.13
C ILE A 259 -17.58 0.70 0.89
N LEU A 260 -18.10 0.62 2.11
CA LEU A 260 -17.99 -0.57 2.96
C LEU A 260 -19.00 -1.66 2.61
N ASN A 261 -20.09 -1.31 1.97
CA ASN A 261 -21.18 -2.22 1.59
C ASN A 261 -21.11 -2.67 0.11
N GLU A 262 -20.25 -2.07 -0.73
CA GLU A 262 -20.07 -2.59 -2.07
C GLU A 262 -19.39 -3.96 -1.99
N PRO A 263 -20.01 -5.03 -2.55
CA PRO A 263 -19.32 -6.31 -2.63
C PRO A 263 -18.06 -6.07 -3.48
N VAL A 264 -16.90 -6.37 -2.91
CA VAL A 264 -15.66 -6.45 -3.69
C VAL A 264 -16.00 -7.22 -4.96
N ALA A 265 -15.73 -6.63 -6.11
CA ALA A 265 -15.91 -7.31 -7.38
C ALA A 265 -14.94 -8.50 -7.37
N THR A 266 -15.36 -9.58 -6.71
CA THR A 266 -14.64 -10.85 -6.74
C THR A 266 -14.52 -11.23 -8.20
N ALA A 267 -13.29 -11.52 -8.60
CA ALA A 267 -12.99 -12.03 -9.92
C ALA A 267 -14.06 -13.04 -10.35
N PRO A 268 -14.43 -13.13 -11.64
CA PRO A 268 -15.60 -13.88 -12.12
C PRO A 268 -15.64 -15.38 -11.80
N MET A 269 -14.75 -15.86 -10.95
CA MET A 269 -14.57 -17.26 -10.57
C MET A 269 -15.55 -17.81 -9.51
N LEU A 270 -16.44 -17.00 -8.93
CA LEU A 270 -17.35 -17.46 -7.88
C LEU A 270 -18.84 -17.53 -8.32
N ARG A 271 -19.12 -17.72 -9.61
CA ARG A 271 -20.52 -17.88 -10.05
C ARG A 271 -21.16 -19.24 -9.77
N ASP A 272 -20.41 -20.25 -9.33
CA ASP A 272 -20.96 -21.56 -8.98
C ASP A 272 -20.56 -21.97 -7.56
N ALA A 273 -21.36 -21.56 -6.59
CA ALA A 273 -21.23 -22.00 -5.19
C ALA A 273 -21.34 -23.53 -5.02
N ASN A 274 -21.85 -24.24 -6.04
CA ASN A 274 -22.06 -25.69 -6.05
C ASN A 274 -20.99 -26.48 -6.86
N ALA A 275 -19.98 -25.81 -7.42
CA ALA A 275 -18.93 -26.51 -8.16
C ALA A 275 -18.01 -27.29 -7.20
N SER A 276 -17.73 -28.55 -7.54
CA SER A 276 -16.78 -29.37 -6.78
C SER A 276 -15.36 -28.81 -6.83
N PRO A 277 -14.48 -29.12 -5.86
CA PRO A 277 -13.09 -28.70 -5.89
C PRO A 277 -12.35 -29.05 -7.19
N ALA A 278 -12.68 -30.22 -7.77
CA ALA A 278 -12.13 -30.67 -9.05
C ALA A 278 -12.61 -29.82 -10.24
N GLN A 279 -13.87 -29.40 -10.24
CA GLN A 279 -14.42 -28.51 -11.28
C GLN A 279 -13.84 -27.10 -11.19
N ARG A 280 -13.56 -26.60 -9.97
CA ARG A 280 -12.88 -25.31 -9.75
C ARG A 280 -11.43 -25.35 -10.24
N ALA A 281 -10.71 -26.46 -9.99
CA ALA A 281 -9.35 -26.65 -10.48
C ALA A 281 -9.30 -26.75 -12.02
N ALA A 282 -10.26 -27.43 -12.65
CA ALA A 282 -10.33 -27.55 -14.11
C ALA A 282 -10.63 -26.20 -14.79
N ALA A 283 -11.48 -25.36 -14.17
CA ALA A 283 -11.77 -24.01 -14.68
C ALA A 283 -10.54 -23.08 -14.60
N LEU A 284 -9.73 -23.21 -13.55
CA LEU A 284 -8.45 -22.50 -13.38
C LEU A 284 -7.44 -22.88 -14.47
N ILE A 285 -7.36 -24.16 -14.83
CA ILE A 285 -6.44 -24.65 -15.88
C ILE A 285 -6.87 -24.18 -17.27
N GLN A 286 -8.19 -24.05 -17.53
CA GLN A 286 -8.71 -23.58 -18.81
C GLN A 286 -8.66 -22.06 -18.99
N SER A 287 -8.53 -21.29 -17.91
CA SER A 287 -8.44 -19.82 -17.96
C SER A 287 -7.01 -19.28 -18.12
N GLN A 288 -6.00 -20.12 -18.05
CA GLN A 288 -4.62 -19.71 -18.34
C GLN A 288 -4.45 -19.55 -19.85
N PRO A 289 -4.02 -18.37 -20.35
CA PRO A 289 -3.65 -18.24 -21.76
C PRO A 289 -2.48 -19.18 -22.03
N ALA A 290 -2.58 -19.95 -23.14
CA ALA A 290 -1.53 -20.86 -23.56
C ALA A 290 -0.20 -20.13 -23.63
N SER A 291 0.77 -20.55 -22.81
CA SER A 291 2.13 -20.03 -22.79
C SER A 291 2.73 -20.15 -24.19
N GLN A 292 2.97 -19.02 -24.83
CA GLN A 292 3.74 -18.99 -26.07
C GLN A 292 5.16 -19.50 -25.80
N PRO A 293 5.73 -20.32 -26.66
CA PRO A 293 7.11 -20.80 -26.49
C PRO A 293 8.06 -19.61 -26.58
N SER A 294 8.90 -19.47 -25.57
CA SER A 294 9.98 -18.47 -25.50
C SER A 294 10.83 -18.49 -26.76
N PRO A 295 11.22 -17.33 -27.33
CA PRO A 295 12.12 -17.28 -28.46
C PRO A 295 13.48 -17.86 -28.05
N ARG A 296 14.00 -18.79 -28.86
CA ARG A 296 15.34 -19.36 -28.70
C ARG A 296 16.37 -18.24 -28.75
N VAL A 297 17.10 -18.07 -27.67
CA VAL A 297 18.30 -17.26 -27.66
C VAL A 297 19.32 -17.90 -28.61
N ALA A 298 19.69 -17.15 -29.66
CA ALA A 298 20.74 -17.56 -30.58
C ALA A 298 22.08 -17.58 -29.82
N GLN A 299 22.78 -18.70 -29.85
CA GLN A 299 24.15 -18.81 -29.33
C GLN A 299 25.12 -18.00 -30.23
N PRO A 300 26.07 -17.26 -29.66
CA PRO A 300 27.09 -16.57 -30.46
C PRO A 300 28.02 -17.57 -31.10
N SER A 301 28.22 -17.44 -32.43
CA SER A 301 29.16 -18.21 -33.23
C SER A 301 30.59 -17.96 -32.77
N ALA A 302 31.32 -19.01 -32.56
CA ALA A 302 32.75 -18.96 -32.28
C ALA A 302 33.52 -18.35 -33.49
N VAL A 303 34.28 -17.29 -33.20
CA VAL A 303 35.25 -16.73 -34.13
C VAL A 303 36.41 -17.70 -34.20
N ARG A 304 36.72 -18.25 -35.40
CA ARG A 304 37.96 -18.94 -35.70
C ARG A 304 39.07 -17.90 -35.83
N GLU A 305 40.11 -18.02 -35.01
CA GLU A 305 41.40 -17.42 -35.27
C GLU A 305 42.06 -18.21 -36.41
N GLU A 306 42.29 -17.57 -37.55
CA GLU A 306 43.25 -18.01 -38.56
C GLU A 306 44.63 -17.42 -38.20
N ASN A 307 45.53 -18.28 -37.79
CA ASN A 307 46.97 -18.01 -37.83
C ASN A 307 47.42 -18.11 -39.28
N GLY A 308 47.99 -17.01 -39.79
CA GLY A 308 48.68 -16.94 -41.09
C GLY A 308 50.03 -16.27 -40.89
N GLU A 309 51.04 -16.88 -41.38
CA GLU A 309 52.47 -16.60 -41.40
C GLU A 309 52.91 -15.14 -41.55
#